data_21e247f99d783348d2c73ffd2643d338
#
_entry.id   21e247f99d783348d2c73ffd2643d338
#
_cell.length_a   1.000
_cell.length_b   1.000
_cell.length_c   1.000
_cell.angle_alpha   90.00
_cell.angle_beta   90.00
_cell.angle_gamma   90.00
#
_symmetry.space_group_name_H-M   'P 1'
#
loop_
_entity.id
_entity.type
_entity.pdbx_description
1 polymer ?
#
loop_
_entity_poly.entity_id
_entity_poly.type
_entity_poly.pdbx_seq_one_letter_code
_entity_poly.pdbx_strand_id
1 'polypeptide(L)'
;MMESNVPAPHPNPPPARGTPVGAPLPCSDPSAAPQAGEGTNDRCANLSFLLADEAATVAFAALLAGTLKAGMVIHLRGDLGAGKTTLVRALLHALGHTGRVKSPTYTLLEQYEAGGLHLCHFDLYRFRSEEEWEVAGFRDEFNGCNVCLVEWPEKAQSLVPQADVEITFEILPGGRNITIRANTETGRECLKSLPN
;
A
#
# COMPACT_ATOMS: atom_id res chain seq x y z
N MET A 1 -70.64 19.04 -12.66
CA MET A 1 -69.58 18.37 -11.95
C MET A 1 -68.65 17.77 -12.99
N MET A 2 -67.52 18.43 -13.25
CA MET A 2 -66.48 17.94 -14.18
C MET A 2 -65.32 17.37 -13.35
N GLU A 3 -65.15 16.04 -13.40
CA GLU A 3 -64.01 15.39 -12.78
C GLU A 3 -62.77 15.58 -13.66
N SER A 4 -61.77 16.21 -13.11
CA SER A 4 -60.45 16.40 -13.73
C SER A 4 -59.62 15.13 -13.62
N ASN A 5 -59.44 14.47 -14.77
CA ASN A 5 -58.59 13.29 -14.90
C ASN A 5 -57.11 13.73 -14.94
N VAL A 6 -56.37 13.60 -13.83
CA VAL A 6 -54.92 13.83 -13.77
C VAL A 6 -54.22 12.52 -14.07
N PRO A 7 -53.39 12.42 -15.12
CA PRO A 7 -52.61 11.19 -15.40
C PRO A 7 -51.55 10.94 -14.34
N ALA A 8 -51.34 9.67 -13.96
CA ALA A 8 -50.34 9.22 -13.02
C ALA A 8 -48.91 9.47 -13.54
N PRO A 9 -47.94 9.79 -12.68
CA PRO A 9 -46.56 10.00 -13.09
C PRO A 9 -45.94 8.70 -13.58
N HIS A 10 -45.21 8.79 -14.70
CA HIS A 10 -44.44 7.64 -15.23
C HIS A 10 -43.33 7.24 -14.29
N PRO A 11 -43.06 5.92 -14.11
CA PRO A 11 -41.93 5.44 -13.31
C PRO A 11 -40.61 5.86 -13.95
N ASN A 12 -39.69 6.34 -13.13
CA ASN A 12 -38.31 6.68 -13.53
C ASN A 12 -37.62 5.47 -14.16
N PRO A 13 -36.82 5.65 -15.22
CA PRO A 13 -36.01 4.57 -15.76
C PRO A 13 -34.93 4.14 -14.74
N PRO A 14 -34.53 2.86 -14.71
CA PRO A 14 -33.48 2.37 -13.83
C PRO A 14 -32.15 3.05 -14.16
N PRO A 15 -31.24 3.25 -13.17
CA PRO A 15 -29.96 3.84 -13.40
C PRO A 15 -29.15 2.99 -14.40
N ALA A 16 -28.47 3.66 -15.32
CA ALA A 16 -27.58 3.05 -16.30
C ALA A 16 -26.54 2.20 -15.58
N ARG A 17 -26.42 0.92 -15.97
CA ARG A 17 -25.37 0.03 -15.49
C ARG A 17 -24.04 0.67 -15.87
N GLY A 18 -23.20 0.91 -14.86
CA GLY A 18 -21.84 1.37 -15.05
C GLY A 18 -21.11 0.41 -16.00
N THR A 19 -20.35 0.97 -16.92
CA THR A 19 -19.41 0.24 -17.78
C THR A 19 -18.52 -0.64 -16.89
N PRO A 20 -18.27 -1.91 -17.21
CA PRO A 20 -17.33 -2.73 -16.47
C PRO A 20 -15.96 -2.07 -16.57
N VAL A 21 -15.39 -1.75 -15.41
CA VAL A 21 -13.98 -1.35 -15.25
C VAL A 21 -13.16 -2.46 -15.89
N GLY A 22 -12.21 -2.09 -16.76
CA GLY A 22 -11.44 -3.03 -17.56
C GLY A 22 -10.85 -4.14 -16.71
N ALA A 23 -10.90 -5.36 -17.23
CA ALA A 23 -10.32 -6.53 -16.59
C ALA A 23 -8.84 -6.26 -16.28
N PRO A 24 -8.34 -6.66 -15.09
CA PRO A 24 -6.93 -6.55 -14.76
C PRO A 24 -6.09 -7.30 -15.81
N LEU A 25 -4.97 -6.70 -16.20
CA LEU A 25 -4.00 -7.34 -17.08
C LEU A 25 -3.54 -8.65 -16.42
N PRO A 26 -3.35 -9.75 -17.18
CA PRO A 26 -2.92 -11.00 -16.60
C PRO A 26 -1.53 -10.83 -15.97
N CYS A 27 -1.44 -11.12 -14.68
CA CYS A 27 -0.17 -11.23 -13.98
C CYS A 27 0.61 -12.44 -14.52
N SER A 28 1.90 -12.28 -14.71
CA SER A 28 2.78 -13.37 -15.09
C SER A 28 2.77 -14.46 -14.00
N ASP A 29 2.75 -15.73 -14.46
CA ASP A 29 2.64 -16.94 -13.64
C ASP A 29 3.67 -16.96 -12.48
N PRO A 30 3.26 -17.16 -11.21
CA PRO A 30 4.16 -17.16 -10.04
C PRO A 30 5.00 -18.46 -9.89
N SER A 31 5.02 -19.36 -10.87
CA SER A 31 5.68 -20.67 -10.73
C SER A 31 7.22 -20.65 -10.86
N ALA A 32 7.86 -19.51 -11.10
CA ALA A 32 9.32 -19.39 -11.16
C ALA A 32 9.89 -18.92 -9.83
N ALA A 33 10.06 -19.82 -8.87
CA ALA A 33 10.85 -19.56 -7.68
C ALA A 33 12.34 -19.45 -8.04
N PRO A 34 13.04 -18.35 -7.73
CA PRO A 34 14.48 -18.27 -7.93
C PRO A 34 15.20 -19.10 -6.87
N GLN A 35 16.16 -19.92 -7.33
CA GLN A 35 17.04 -20.67 -6.47
C GLN A 35 18.02 -19.76 -5.74
N ALA A 36 18.30 -20.08 -4.47
CA ALA A 36 19.24 -19.37 -3.61
C ALA A 36 20.65 -19.37 -4.24
N GLY A 37 21.13 -18.19 -4.58
CA GLY A 37 22.52 -17.93 -5.01
C GLY A 37 23.27 -17.19 -3.92
N GLU A 38 24.43 -17.72 -3.57
CA GLU A 38 25.33 -17.26 -2.53
C GLU A 38 25.96 -15.88 -2.80
N GLY A 39 26.11 -15.11 -1.72
CA GLY A 39 27.21 -14.16 -1.54
C GLY A 39 27.21 -12.91 -2.41
N THR A 40 26.41 -11.87 -2.10
CA THR A 40 26.63 -10.52 -2.62
C THR A 40 26.66 -9.47 -1.50
N ASN A 41 27.69 -8.67 -1.58
CA ASN A 41 28.09 -7.51 -0.80
C ASN A 41 26.94 -6.78 -0.09
N ASP A 42 26.90 -6.86 1.23
CA ASP A 42 25.83 -6.43 2.16
C ASP A 42 25.62 -4.90 2.25
N ARG A 43 26.31 -4.09 1.45
CA ARG A 43 26.23 -2.62 1.48
C ARG A 43 24.94 -2.05 0.86
N CYS A 44 24.17 -2.83 0.10
CA CYS A 44 22.92 -2.40 -0.50
C CYS A 44 21.67 -2.88 0.25
N ALA A 45 21.83 -3.52 1.41
CA ALA A 45 20.73 -4.10 2.14
C ALA A 45 19.99 -3.10 3.05
N ASN A 46 20.64 -1.97 3.42
CA ASN A 46 20.07 -0.99 4.35
C ASN A 46 20.42 0.45 3.90
N LEU A 47 19.46 1.34 3.93
CA LEU A 47 19.60 2.78 3.72
C LEU A 47 18.98 3.53 4.90
N SER A 48 19.46 4.74 5.20
CA SER A 48 18.85 5.60 6.22
C SER A 48 18.69 7.02 5.68
N PHE A 49 17.55 7.65 6.01
CA PHE A 49 17.24 9.02 5.60
C PHE A 49 16.71 9.80 6.80
N LEU A 50 17.20 11.02 6.94
CA LEU A 50 16.64 11.98 7.88
C LEU A 50 15.52 12.77 7.20
N LEU A 51 14.31 12.66 7.73
CA LEU A 51 13.14 13.41 7.29
C LEU A 51 12.86 14.51 8.31
N ALA A 52 13.36 15.70 8.03
CA ALA A 52 13.27 16.84 8.95
C ALA A 52 11.82 17.32 9.13
N ASP A 53 11.00 17.19 8.08
CA ASP A 53 9.63 17.69 8.04
C ASP A 53 8.75 16.86 7.08
N GLU A 54 7.52 17.33 6.85
CA GLU A 54 6.59 16.69 5.92
C GLU A 54 7.05 16.84 4.46
N ALA A 55 7.71 17.96 4.10
CA ALA A 55 8.23 18.16 2.76
C ALA A 55 9.34 17.14 2.42
N ALA A 56 10.22 16.85 3.37
CA ALA A 56 11.22 15.78 3.24
C ALA A 56 10.55 14.40 3.09
N THR A 57 9.44 14.15 3.81
CA THR A 57 8.67 12.92 3.66
C THR A 57 8.05 12.82 2.26
N VAL A 58 7.50 13.91 1.72
CA VAL A 58 6.95 13.97 0.37
C VAL A 58 8.02 13.71 -0.69
N ALA A 59 9.19 14.35 -0.55
CA ALA A 59 10.32 14.14 -1.45
C ALA A 59 10.79 12.67 -1.45
N PHE A 60 10.94 12.08 -0.28
CA PHE A 60 11.29 10.66 -0.15
C PHE A 60 10.21 9.75 -0.75
N ALA A 61 8.93 10.03 -0.51
CA ALA A 61 7.83 9.27 -1.07
C ALA A 61 7.82 9.28 -2.61
N ALA A 62 8.18 10.40 -3.23
CA ALA A 62 8.29 10.50 -4.68
C ALA A 62 9.42 9.62 -5.25
N LEU A 63 10.54 9.54 -4.54
CA LEU A 63 11.64 8.62 -4.90
C LEU A 63 11.20 7.16 -4.78
N LEU A 64 10.57 6.81 -3.67
CA LEU A 64 10.08 5.45 -3.41
C LEU A 64 9.00 5.05 -4.43
N ALA A 65 8.09 5.95 -4.79
CA ALA A 65 7.04 5.71 -5.79
C ALA A 65 7.61 5.26 -7.14
N GLY A 66 8.75 5.84 -7.56
CA GLY A 66 9.44 5.46 -8.81
C GLY A 66 10.06 4.07 -8.79
N THR A 67 10.15 3.41 -7.64
CA THR A 67 10.77 2.08 -7.50
C THR A 67 9.75 0.97 -7.35
N LEU A 68 8.46 1.30 -7.15
CA LEU A 68 7.41 0.31 -6.91
C LEU A 68 7.18 -0.57 -8.14
N LYS A 69 6.99 -1.85 -7.86
CA LYS A 69 6.61 -2.87 -8.85
C LYS A 69 5.39 -3.63 -8.35
N ALA A 70 4.56 -4.11 -9.28
CA ALA A 70 3.46 -5.00 -8.95
C ALA A 70 3.95 -6.20 -8.13
N GLY A 71 3.16 -6.59 -7.13
CA GLY A 71 3.45 -7.72 -6.24
C GLY A 71 4.34 -7.39 -5.04
N MET A 72 4.89 -6.17 -4.93
CA MET A 72 5.74 -5.79 -3.80
C MET A 72 4.96 -5.71 -2.49
N VAL A 73 5.59 -6.20 -1.42
CA VAL A 73 5.11 -6.04 -0.04
C VAL A 73 6.08 -5.15 0.73
N ILE A 74 5.55 -4.07 1.30
CA ILE A 74 6.31 -3.08 2.08
C ILE A 74 5.75 -3.01 3.49
N HIS A 75 6.58 -3.31 4.49
CA HIS A 75 6.23 -3.15 5.89
C HIS A 75 6.66 -1.78 6.42
N LEU A 76 5.76 -1.12 7.15
CA LEU A 76 5.97 0.17 7.79
C LEU A 76 5.91 -0.01 9.31
N ARG A 77 7.06 0.09 9.98
CA ARG A 77 7.20 -0.07 11.42
C ARG A 77 7.48 1.26 12.11
N GLY A 78 7.15 1.36 13.36
CA GLY A 78 7.43 2.53 14.19
C GLY A 78 6.22 2.94 15.02
N ASP A 79 6.43 3.81 15.99
CA ASP A 79 5.44 4.23 16.98
C ASP A 79 4.23 4.94 16.36
N LEU A 80 3.18 5.10 17.16
CA LEU A 80 2.02 5.90 16.79
C LEU A 80 2.46 7.35 16.56
N GLY A 81 2.02 7.93 15.43
CA GLY A 81 2.42 9.29 15.05
C GLY A 81 3.79 9.39 14.37
N ALA A 82 4.54 8.30 14.16
CA ALA A 82 5.86 8.32 13.52
C ALA A 82 5.84 8.74 12.04
N GLY A 83 4.65 8.73 11.38
CA GLY A 83 4.50 9.23 10.01
C GLY A 83 4.30 8.16 8.95
N LYS A 84 4.01 6.92 9.34
CA LYS A 84 3.74 5.81 8.42
C LYS A 84 2.64 6.16 7.40
N THR A 85 1.45 6.53 7.87
CA THR A 85 0.33 6.96 7.02
C THR A 85 0.66 8.22 6.22
N THR A 86 1.49 9.12 6.75
CA THR A 86 1.95 10.32 6.00
C THR A 86 2.78 9.91 4.80
N LEU A 87 3.69 8.92 4.96
CA LEU A 87 4.45 8.36 3.85
C LEU A 87 3.52 7.71 2.81
N VAL A 88 2.57 6.87 3.23
CA VAL A 88 1.62 6.22 2.31
C VAL A 88 0.81 7.26 1.52
N ARG A 89 0.32 8.30 2.19
CA ARG A 89 -0.41 9.40 1.53
C ARG A 89 0.45 10.11 0.50
N ALA A 90 1.68 10.46 0.85
CA ALA A 90 2.61 11.15 -0.04
C ALA A 90 2.98 10.26 -1.25
N LEU A 91 3.17 8.96 -1.03
CA LEU A 91 3.46 7.97 -2.06
C LEU A 91 2.29 7.83 -3.05
N LEU A 92 1.06 7.72 -2.57
CA LEU A 92 -0.13 7.66 -3.42
C LEU A 92 -0.29 8.95 -4.25
N HIS A 93 -0.05 10.13 -3.65
CA HIS A 93 -0.07 11.39 -4.37
C HIS A 93 1.05 11.47 -5.43
N ALA A 94 2.24 10.99 -5.14
CA ALA A 94 3.35 10.92 -6.10
C ALA A 94 3.04 10.01 -7.30
N LEU A 95 2.23 8.96 -7.09
CA LEU A 95 1.69 8.08 -8.14
C LEU A 95 0.51 8.70 -8.90
N GLY A 96 0.08 9.93 -8.56
CA GLY A 96 -1.00 10.64 -9.24
C GLY A 96 -2.39 10.45 -8.63
N HIS A 97 -2.53 9.82 -7.46
CA HIS A 97 -3.80 9.78 -6.74
C HIS A 97 -4.15 11.18 -6.22
N THR A 98 -5.34 11.68 -6.56
CA THR A 98 -5.80 13.03 -6.18
C THR A 98 -6.83 13.01 -5.05
N GLY A 99 -7.29 11.82 -4.67
CA GLY A 99 -8.29 11.61 -3.63
C GLY A 99 -7.74 11.79 -2.21
N ARG A 100 -8.67 11.79 -1.26
CA ARG A 100 -8.31 11.84 0.16
C ARG A 100 -7.80 10.47 0.62
N VAL A 101 -6.58 10.42 1.15
CA VAL A 101 -5.99 9.24 1.77
C VAL A 101 -6.11 9.35 3.29
N LYS A 102 -6.77 8.37 3.90
CA LYS A 102 -6.92 8.24 5.37
C LYS A 102 -6.18 7.00 5.84
N SER A 103 -5.83 6.95 7.13
CA SER A 103 -5.40 5.71 7.76
C SER A 103 -6.58 4.75 7.87
N PRO A 104 -6.46 3.49 7.41
CA PRO A 104 -7.52 2.48 7.53
C PRO A 104 -7.57 1.83 8.92
N THR A 105 -7.29 2.57 9.99
CA THR A 105 -7.22 2.04 11.37
C THR A 105 -8.50 1.32 11.81
N TYR A 106 -9.66 1.63 11.21
CA TYR A 106 -10.94 0.99 11.53
C TYR A 106 -11.37 -0.03 10.49
N THR A 107 -11.09 0.21 9.21
CA THR A 107 -11.41 -0.68 8.08
C THR A 107 -10.34 -1.73 7.87
N LEU A 108 -9.16 -1.55 8.47
CA LEU A 108 -7.93 -2.33 8.37
C LEU A 108 -7.31 -2.35 6.96
N LEU A 109 -8.08 -2.12 5.91
CA LEU A 109 -7.65 -2.10 4.51
C LEU A 109 -8.35 -0.97 3.75
N GLU A 110 -7.61 -0.26 2.93
CA GLU A 110 -8.09 0.64 1.87
C GLU A 110 -7.34 0.32 0.57
N GLN A 111 -8.05 0.33 -0.55
CA GLN A 111 -7.50 0.02 -1.87
C GLN A 111 -7.48 1.27 -2.75
N TYR A 112 -6.43 1.40 -3.56
CA TYR A 112 -6.21 2.53 -4.45
C TYR A 112 -5.71 2.08 -5.81
N GLU A 113 -6.07 2.83 -6.85
CA GLU A 113 -5.45 2.71 -8.16
C GLU A 113 -4.67 3.99 -8.43
N ALA A 114 -3.36 3.86 -8.64
CA ALA A 114 -2.48 5.01 -8.90
C ALA A 114 -1.22 4.56 -9.66
N GLY A 115 -0.77 5.36 -10.63
CA GLY A 115 0.45 5.08 -11.40
C GLY A 115 0.40 3.77 -12.20
N GLY A 116 -0.80 3.27 -12.53
CA GLY A 116 -0.97 1.96 -13.18
C GLY A 116 -0.79 0.77 -12.26
N LEU A 117 -0.71 0.99 -10.95
CA LEU A 117 -0.60 -0.04 -9.91
C LEU A 117 -1.89 -0.11 -9.10
N HIS A 118 -2.22 -1.31 -8.63
CA HIS A 118 -3.22 -1.54 -7.61
C HIS A 118 -2.52 -1.62 -6.25
N LEU A 119 -2.90 -0.73 -5.33
CA LEU A 119 -2.25 -0.61 -4.02
C LEU A 119 -3.22 -0.94 -2.90
N CYS A 120 -2.79 -1.80 -1.99
CA CYS A 120 -3.50 -2.19 -0.79
C CYS A 120 -2.81 -1.58 0.43
N HIS A 121 -3.46 -0.65 1.10
CA HIS A 121 -2.95 -0.02 2.32
C HIS A 121 -3.60 -0.66 3.55
N PHE A 122 -2.81 -1.36 4.33
CA PHE A 122 -3.22 -1.99 5.58
C PHE A 122 -2.75 -1.15 6.78
N ASP A 123 -3.61 -1.00 7.79
CA ASP A 123 -3.25 -0.50 9.12
C ASP A 123 -3.73 -1.51 10.17
N LEU A 124 -2.81 -2.32 10.66
CA LEU A 124 -3.10 -3.43 11.57
C LEU A 124 -3.01 -3.03 13.05
N TYR A 125 -2.93 -1.73 13.38
CA TYR A 125 -2.83 -1.26 14.76
C TYR A 125 -3.94 -1.83 15.66
N ARG A 126 -5.17 -1.94 15.14
CA ARG A 126 -6.35 -2.44 15.84
C ARG A 126 -6.71 -3.89 15.50
N PHE A 127 -5.88 -4.55 14.71
CA PHE A 127 -6.07 -5.96 14.36
C PHE A 127 -6.12 -6.82 15.64
N ARG A 128 -7.05 -7.79 15.70
CA ARG A 128 -7.37 -8.51 16.92
C ARG A 128 -7.11 -10.01 16.85
N SER A 129 -7.41 -10.65 15.73
CA SER A 129 -7.34 -12.11 15.65
C SER A 129 -7.14 -12.63 14.23
N GLU A 130 -6.63 -13.86 14.14
CA GLU A 130 -6.49 -14.59 12.88
C GLU A 130 -7.85 -14.80 12.19
N GLU A 131 -8.92 -14.99 12.97
CA GLU A 131 -10.27 -15.13 12.46
C GLU A 131 -10.73 -13.86 11.70
N GLU A 132 -10.40 -12.67 12.22
CA GLU A 132 -10.65 -11.40 11.53
C GLU A 132 -9.92 -11.33 10.19
N TRP A 133 -8.69 -11.84 10.12
CA TRP A 133 -7.89 -11.90 8.88
C TRP A 133 -8.56 -12.77 7.81
N GLU A 134 -8.99 -13.97 8.20
CA GLU A 134 -9.61 -14.93 7.27
C GLU A 134 -10.99 -14.44 6.80
N VAL A 135 -11.82 -13.94 7.72
CA VAL A 135 -13.17 -13.43 7.39
C VAL A 135 -13.09 -12.21 6.46
N ALA A 136 -12.12 -11.34 6.65
CA ALA A 136 -11.92 -10.17 5.80
C ALA A 136 -11.29 -10.48 4.43
N GLY A 137 -10.78 -11.70 4.21
CA GLY A 137 -10.15 -12.11 2.96
C GLY A 137 -8.81 -11.43 2.67
N PHE A 138 -8.11 -10.94 3.70
CA PHE A 138 -6.88 -10.16 3.52
C PHE A 138 -5.77 -10.94 2.84
N ARG A 139 -5.77 -12.27 2.94
CA ARG A 139 -4.80 -13.15 2.27
C ARG A 139 -4.81 -12.97 0.75
N ASP A 140 -5.98 -12.76 0.16
CA ASP A 140 -6.17 -12.67 -1.29
C ASP A 140 -5.57 -11.38 -1.88
N GLU A 141 -5.32 -10.38 -1.06
CA GLU A 141 -4.68 -9.15 -1.49
C GLU A 141 -3.17 -9.32 -1.76
N PHE A 142 -2.53 -10.32 -1.12
CA PHE A 142 -1.12 -10.66 -1.34
C PHE A 142 -0.94 -11.62 -2.51
N ASN A 143 -1.50 -11.28 -3.67
CA ASN A 143 -1.64 -12.13 -4.85
C ASN A 143 -0.49 -12.01 -5.86
N GLY A 144 0.58 -11.30 -5.54
CA GLY A 144 1.71 -11.07 -6.45
C GLY A 144 1.47 -10.00 -7.52
N CYS A 145 0.30 -9.36 -7.52
CA CYS A 145 -0.06 -8.27 -8.44
C CYS A 145 -0.23 -6.94 -7.73
N ASN A 146 -0.80 -6.98 -6.53
CA ASN A 146 -1.02 -5.78 -5.72
C ASN A 146 0.27 -5.32 -5.03
N VAL A 147 0.46 -4.03 -4.91
CA VAL A 147 1.46 -3.45 -4.01
C VAL A 147 0.84 -3.34 -2.62
N CYS A 148 1.34 -4.10 -1.64
CA CYS A 148 0.81 -4.10 -0.30
C CYS A 148 1.68 -3.24 0.63
N LEU A 149 1.11 -2.17 1.18
CA LEU A 149 1.72 -1.27 2.16
C LEU A 149 1.11 -1.59 3.52
N VAL A 150 1.89 -2.14 4.46
CA VAL A 150 1.38 -2.68 5.72
C VAL A 150 1.95 -1.92 6.91
N GLU A 151 1.10 -1.13 7.60
CA GLU A 151 1.43 -0.53 8.89
C GLU A 151 1.17 -1.54 10.02
N TRP A 152 2.04 -1.60 11.01
CA TRP A 152 1.97 -2.49 12.18
C TRP A 152 1.96 -3.99 11.83
N PRO A 153 2.84 -4.46 10.92
CA PRO A 153 2.83 -5.88 10.51
C PRO A 153 3.03 -6.84 11.68
N GLU A 154 3.69 -6.41 12.78
CA GLU A 154 3.90 -7.22 13.99
C GLU A 154 2.59 -7.58 14.71
N LYS A 155 1.49 -6.88 14.45
CA LYS A 155 0.19 -7.20 15.05
C LYS A 155 -0.43 -8.46 14.46
N ALA A 156 -0.18 -8.72 13.19
CA ALA A 156 -0.68 -9.91 12.50
C ALA A 156 0.37 -11.03 12.37
N GLN A 157 1.60 -10.80 12.87
CA GLN A 157 2.67 -11.82 12.94
C GLN A 157 2.86 -12.62 11.64
N SER A 158 2.65 -13.95 11.70
CA SER A 158 2.86 -14.88 10.57
C SER A 158 1.76 -14.81 9.49
N LEU A 159 0.69 -14.05 9.69
CA LEU A 159 -0.39 -13.91 8.70
C LEU A 159 0.02 -12.99 7.54
N VAL A 160 0.86 -11.99 7.82
CA VAL A 160 1.39 -11.09 6.79
C VAL A 160 2.60 -11.74 6.13
N PRO A 161 2.66 -11.81 4.78
CA PRO A 161 3.85 -12.30 4.08
C PRO A 161 5.11 -11.50 4.40
N GLN A 162 6.27 -12.11 4.18
CA GLN A 162 7.54 -11.42 4.30
C GLN A 162 7.57 -10.18 3.39
N ALA A 163 8.02 -9.05 3.94
CA ALA A 163 8.19 -7.84 3.15
C ALA A 163 9.39 -7.94 2.19
N ASP A 164 9.24 -7.40 1.00
CA ASP A 164 10.38 -7.10 0.11
C ASP A 164 11.22 -5.99 0.70
N VAL A 165 10.55 -4.95 1.22
CA VAL A 165 11.17 -3.79 1.85
C VAL A 165 10.51 -3.53 3.21
N GLU A 166 11.33 -3.33 4.22
CA GLU A 166 10.91 -2.90 5.55
C GLU A 166 11.39 -1.47 5.80
N ILE A 167 10.49 -0.57 6.18
CA ILE A 167 10.78 0.83 6.52
C ILE A 167 10.46 1.03 7.99
N THR A 168 11.47 1.30 8.79
CA THR A 168 11.33 1.57 10.22
C THR A 168 11.48 3.07 10.48
N PHE A 169 10.50 3.65 11.18
CA PHE A 169 10.45 5.05 11.56
C PHE A 169 10.89 5.22 13.01
N GLU A 170 11.80 6.15 13.24
CA GLU A 170 12.24 6.60 14.56
C GLU A 170 11.95 8.09 14.70
N ILE A 171 11.23 8.46 15.76
CA ILE A 171 10.93 9.87 16.06
C ILE A 171 12.15 10.50 16.72
N LEU A 172 12.63 11.61 16.16
CA LEU A 172 13.75 12.38 16.68
C LEU A 172 13.30 13.80 17.07
N PRO A 173 14.02 14.48 17.96
CA PRO A 173 13.82 15.92 18.19
C PRO A 173 14.01 16.70 16.87
N GLY A 174 12.92 17.25 16.34
CA GLY A 174 12.95 18.06 15.12
C GLY A 174 12.85 17.30 13.80
N GLY A 175 12.36 16.03 13.83
CA GLY A 175 12.15 15.26 12.62
C GLY A 175 11.94 13.78 12.89
N ARG A 176 12.31 12.96 11.93
CA ARG A 176 12.30 11.50 12.05
C ARG A 176 13.43 10.90 11.23
N ASN A 177 13.99 9.81 11.69
CA ASN A 177 14.86 8.97 10.91
C ASN A 177 14.04 7.81 10.34
N ILE A 178 14.31 7.42 9.09
CA ILE A 178 13.82 6.17 8.53
C ILE A 178 14.99 5.29 8.18
N THR A 179 14.88 4.02 8.52
CA THR A 179 15.81 2.96 8.08
C THR A 179 15.05 2.04 7.16
N ILE A 180 15.60 1.80 5.97
CA ILE A 180 15.01 0.96 4.95
C ILE A 180 15.87 -0.28 4.79
N ARG A 181 15.25 -1.44 4.85
CA ARG A 181 15.90 -2.73 4.71
C ARG A 181 15.26 -3.54 3.59
N ALA A 182 16.09 -4.09 2.70
CA ALA A 182 15.66 -5.04 1.70
C ALA A 182 15.76 -6.48 2.24
N ASN A 183 14.68 -7.25 2.11
CA ASN A 183 14.62 -8.64 2.56
C ASN A 183 14.59 -9.64 1.40
N THR A 184 14.32 -9.19 0.17
CA THR A 184 14.27 -10.00 -1.05
C THR A 184 15.11 -9.38 -2.16
N GLU A 185 15.26 -10.06 -3.30
CA GLU A 185 15.94 -9.47 -4.48
C GLU A 185 15.15 -8.28 -5.02
N THR A 186 13.81 -8.37 -5.09
CA THR A 186 12.93 -7.26 -5.47
C THR A 186 13.17 -6.03 -4.59
N GLY A 187 13.28 -6.25 -3.28
CA GLY A 187 13.63 -5.19 -2.32
C GLY A 187 15.01 -4.61 -2.56
N ARG A 188 16.01 -5.43 -2.86
CA ARG A 188 17.38 -4.96 -3.18
C ARG A 188 17.40 -4.10 -4.45
N GLU A 189 16.67 -4.48 -5.48
CA GLU A 189 16.54 -3.68 -6.70
C GLU A 189 15.86 -2.32 -6.42
N CYS A 190 14.84 -2.32 -5.56
CA CYS A 190 14.19 -1.10 -5.10
C CYS A 190 15.23 -0.16 -4.43
N LEU A 191 16.00 -0.65 -3.49
CA LEU A 191 16.99 0.15 -2.77
C LEU A 191 18.12 0.66 -3.67
N LYS A 192 18.58 -0.11 -4.66
CA LYS A 192 19.58 0.34 -5.65
C LYS A 192 19.13 1.55 -6.45
N SER A 193 17.82 1.75 -6.60
CA SER A 193 17.24 2.86 -7.35
C SER A 193 17.01 4.11 -6.50
N LEU A 194 17.17 4.01 -5.17
CA LEU A 194 17.10 5.15 -4.26
C LEU A 194 18.47 5.86 -4.18
N PRO A 195 18.51 7.19 -3.97
CA PRO A 195 19.76 7.91 -3.74
C PRO A 195 20.43 7.46 -2.43
N ASN A 196 21.75 7.39 -2.46
CA ASN A 196 22.58 7.15 -1.27
C ASN A 196 22.72 8.40 -0.42
#